data_24548b7f3a4e56c1ea941c1971fc5d87
#
_entry.id   24548b7f3a4e56c1ea941c1971fc5d87
#
_cell.length_a   1.000
_cell.length_b   1.000
_cell.length_c   1.000
_cell.angle_alpha   90.00
_cell.angle_beta   90.00
_cell.angle_gamma   90.00
#
_symmetry.space_group_name_H-M   'P 1'
#
loop_
_entity.id
_entity.type
_entity.pdbx_description
1 polymer ?
#
loop_
_entity_poly.entity_id
_entity_poly.type
_entity_poly.pdbx_seq_one_letter_code
_entity_poly.pdbx_strand_id
1 'polypeptide(L)'
;MHDPRAALLQHNSGHWKGCFIRLGSSGNEDDRFPTSLKVQERDGVIENCLTYLASGEQRSMNFETLPFTMQVNSSGCWSLGPSAITPLAWVGELSVVHGEERRRVVARHGFHGLDQVVYIVETRQDSEPVAPAQPLQCTTRTSGNWVIWQPEPHVELLLDARDRQMGDSTACGLRWITPQGQTHQIVRRYDANGYLEPLSDADIWG
;
A
#
# COMPACT_ATOMS: atom_id res chain seq x y z
N MET A 1 -5.99 -14.54 20.14
CA MET A 1 -6.51 -14.49 18.76
C MET A 1 -6.31 -13.05 18.28
N HIS A 2 -5.70 -12.84 17.13
CA HIS A 2 -5.48 -11.50 16.58
C HIS A 2 -6.82 -10.89 16.16
N ASP A 3 -7.10 -9.64 16.60
CA ASP A 3 -8.27 -8.87 16.16
C ASP A 3 -7.81 -7.85 15.09
N PRO A 4 -8.12 -8.07 13.81
CA PRO A 4 -7.70 -7.20 12.73
C PRO A 4 -8.24 -5.77 12.84
N ARG A 5 -9.49 -5.60 13.35
CA ARG A 5 -10.11 -4.29 13.52
C ARG A 5 -9.39 -3.49 14.60
N ALA A 6 -9.15 -4.12 15.76
CA ALA A 6 -8.43 -3.48 16.85
C ALA A 6 -7.01 -3.07 16.41
N ALA A 7 -6.27 -3.94 15.72
CA ALA A 7 -4.94 -3.63 15.20
C ALA A 7 -4.97 -2.49 14.18
N LEU A 8 -5.94 -2.49 13.25
CA LEU A 8 -6.08 -1.40 12.29
C LEU A 8 -6.27 -0.06 13.02
N LEU A 9 -7.22 0.02 13.94
CA LEU A 9 -7.53 1.25 14.67
C LEU A 9 -6.36 1.70 15.55
N GLN A 10 -5.74 0.77 16.28
CA GLN A 10 -4.62 1.09 17.16
C GLN A 10 -3.47 1.79 16.43
N HIS A 11 -3.15 1.34 15.21
CA HIS A 11 -1.98 1.81 14.48
C HIS A 11 -2.29 2.87 13.43
N ASN A 12 -3.52 2.90 12.88
CA ASN A 12 -3.83 3.77 11.74
C ASN A 12 -4.79 4.93 12.06
N SER A 13 -5.43 4.99 13.24
CA SER A 13 -6.29 6.11 13.61
C SER A 13 -5.48 7.40 13.77
N GLY A 14 -6.13 8.52 13.47
CA GLY A 14 -5.57 9.87 13.62
C GLY A 14 -5.62 10.69 12.35
N HIS A 15 -4.92 11.82 12.39
CA HIS A 15 -4.75 12.71 11.24
C HIS A 15 -3.38 12.49 10.64
N TRP A 16 -3.35 12.27 9.34
CA TRP A 16 -2.16 12.04 8.55
C TRP A 16 -1.99 13.16 7.51
N LYS A 17 -0.82 13.77 7.45
CA LYS A 17 -0.41 14.60 6.31
C LYS A 17 0.38 13.73 5.35
N GLY A 18 0.06 13.78 4.08
CA GLY A 18 0.65 12.89 3.10
C GLY A 18 1.05 13.58 1.81
N CYS A 19 1.89 12.87 1.09
CA CYS A 19 2.22 13.17 -0.29
C CYS A 19 1.98 11.91 -1.12
N PHE A 20 1.08 11.99 -2.09
CA PHE A 20 0.86 10.97 -3.10
C PHE A 20 1.81 11.23 -4.26
N ILE A 21 2.63 10.25 -4.59
CA ILE A 21 3.66 10.34 -5.62
C ILE A 21 3.33 9.33 -6.71
N ARG A 22 2.94 9.81 -7.86
CA ARG A 22 2.66 8.95 -9.01
C ARG A 22 3.98 8.58 -9.67
N LEU A 23 4.20 7.28 -9.84
CA LEU A 23 5.38 6.72 -10.48
C LEU A 23 4.98 6.16 -11.87
N GLY A 24 5.73 6.52 -12.89
CA GLY A 24 5.61 5.95 -14.21
C GLY A 24 6.16 4.52 -14.28
N SER A 25 6.05 3.89 -15.44
CA SER A 25 6.46 2.50 -15.68
C SER A 25 7.96 2.22 -15.43
N SER A 26 8.80 3.26 -15.44
CA SER A 26 10.23 3.18 -15.13
C SER A 26 10.56 3.39 -13.65
N GLY A 27 9.55 3.64 -12.79
CA GLY A 27 9.76 3.97 -11.39
C GLY A 27 10.19 5.42 -11.13
N ASN A 28 10.17 6.28 -12.15
CA ASN A 28 10.39 7.70 -11.98
C ASN A 28 9.11 8.42 -11.59
N GLU A 29 9.25 9.48 -10.83
CA GLU A 29 8.13 10.33 -10.48
C GLU A 29 7.61 11.11 -11.68
N ASP A 30 6.31 11.00 -11.94
CA ASP A 30 5.60 11.75 -12.96
C ASP A 30 4.91 12.98 -12.36
N ASP A 31 4.37 12.84 -11.13
CA ASP A 31 3.59 13.88 -10.46
C ASP A 31 3.49 13.60 -8.96
N ARG A 32 3.25 14.65 -8.17
CA ARG A 32 2.96 14.52 -6.74
C ARG A 32 1.93 15.53 -6.27
N PHE A 33 1.15 15.15 -5.27
CA PHE A 33 0.15 16.03 -4.70
C PHE A 33 -0.01 15.80 -3.19
N PRO A 34 -0.11 16.92 -2.42
CA PRO A 34 -0.27 16.84 -0.98
C PRO A 34 -1.69 16.43 -0.62
N THR A 35 -1.80 15.63 0.43
CA THR A 35 -3.06 15.12 0.94
C THR A 35 -3.13 15.21 2.46
N SER A 36 -4.36 15.15 2.98
CA SER A 36 -4.65 14.94 4.38
C SER A 36 -5.64 13.80 4.50
N LEU A 37 -5.38 12.85 5.41
CA LEU A 37 -6.26 11.72 5.68
C LEU A 37 -6.62 11.71 7.15
N LYS A 38 -7.92 11.73 7.44
CA LYS A 38 -8.45 11.51 8.79
C LYS A 38 -9.01 10.10 8.89
N VAL A 39 -8.55 9.35 9.88
CA VAL A 39 -9.06 8.01 10.23
C VAL A 39 -9.53 8.05 11.68
N GLN A 40 -10.81 7.77 11.92
CA GLN A 40 -11.38 7.76 13.26
C GLN A 40 -12.46 6.70 13.39
N GLU A 41 -12.72 6.28 14.61
CA GLU A 41 -13.90 5.49 14.93
C GLU A 41 -14.93 6.38 15.61
N ARG A 42 -16.18 6.30 15.17
CA ARG A 42 -17.32 6.94 15.80
C ARG A 42 -18.52 6.00 15.79
N ASP A 43 -19.09 5.73 16.94
CA ASP A 43 -20.28 4.89 17.09
C ASP A 43 -20.16 3.50 16.40
N GLY A 44 -18.97 2.89 16.49
CA GLY A 44 -18.67 1.61 15.88
C GLY A 44 -18.33 1.66 14.38
N VAL A 45 -18.41 2.83 13.74
CA VAL A 45 -18.07 3.03 12.33
C VAL A 45 -16.64 3.56 12.20
N ILE A 46 -15.84 2.94 11.37
CA ILE A 46 -14.54 3.48 10.96
C ILE A 46 -14.78 4.44 9.81
N GLU A 47 -14.47 5.69 10.04
CA GLU A 47 -14.58 6.77 9.08
C GLU A 47 -13.19 7.13 8.54
N ASN A 48 -13.04 7.12 7.21
CA ASN A 48 -11.84 7.57 6.51
C ASN A 48 -12.22 8.73 5.61
N CYS A 49 -11.55 9.87 5.75
CA CYS A 49 -11.75 11.04 4.91
C CYS A 49 -10.41 11.51 4.35
N LEU A 50 -10.20 11.27 3.06
CA LEU A 50 -9.05 11.74 2.30
C LEU A 50 -9.39 13.09 1.66
N THR A 51 -8.53 14.08 1.86
CA THR A 51 -8.64 15.41 1.23
C THR A 51 -7.42 15.65 0.34
N TYR A 52 -7.65 15.96 -0.93
CA TYR A 52 -6.63 16.45 -1.85
C TYR A 52 -6.45 17.95 -1.61
N LEU A 53 -5.32 18.38 -1.05
CA LEU A 53 -5.15 19.74 -0.55
C LEU A 53 -5.15 20.80 -1.66
N ALA A 54 -4.71 20.45 -2.86
CA ALA A 54 -4.68 21.39 -3.98
C ALA A 54 -6.08 21.72 -4.55
N SER A 55 -6.98 20.74 -4.58
CA SER A 55 -8.34 20.90 -5.14
C SER A 55 -9.41 21.07 -4.07
N GLY A 56 -9.15 20.67 -2.83
CA GLY A 56 -10.14 20.54 -1.78
C GLY A 56 -11.10 19.34 -1.96
N GLU A 57 -10.90 18.52 -2.99
CA GLU A 57 -11.70 17.31 -3.20
C GLU A 57 -11.57 16.36 -2.01
N GLN A 58 -12.70 15.82 -1.57
CA GLN A 58 -12.75 14.84 -0.49
C GLN A 58 -13.30 13.50 -0.98
N ARG A 59 -12.71 12.42 -0.47
CA ARG A 59 -13.18 11.06 -0.66
C ARG A 59 -13.32 10.37 0.69
N SER A 60 -14.50 9.85 0.95
CA SER A 60 -14.80 9.16 2.21
C SER A 60 -15.05 7.68 1.97
N MET A 61 -14.57 6.86 2.90
CA MET A 61 -14.85 5.43 2.97
C MET A 61 -15.18 5.11 4.43
N ASN A 62 -16.39 4.62 4.66
CA ASN A 62 -16.88 4.30 6.00
C ASN A 62 -17.32 2.85 6.04
N PHE A 63 -17.00 2.14 7.15
CA PHE A 63 -17.41 0.76 7.33
C PHE A 63 -17.56 0.40 8.83
N GLU A 64 -18.61 -0.34 9.14
CA GLU A 64 -18.85 -0.88 10.48
C GLU A 64 -18.01 -2.12 10.75
N THR A 65 -17.89 -2.98 9.73
CA THR A 65 -17.03 -4.17 9.76
C THR A 65 -15.95 -4.03 8.71
N LEU A 66 -14.77 -4.58 8.98
CA LEU A 66 -13.70 -4.59 7.96
C LEU A 66 -14.21 -5.30 6.70
N PRO A 67 -13.96 -4.73 5.51
CA PRO A 67 -14.21 -5.47 4.28
C PRO A 67 -13.52 -6.84 4.33
N PHE A 68 -14.22 -7.90 3.95
CA PHE A 68 -13.67 -9.27 3.97
C PHE A 68 -12.43 -9.42 3.05
N THR A 69 -12.25 -8.50 2.14
CA THR A 69 -11.10 -8.41 1.24
C THR A 69 -9.92 -7.64 1.84
N MET A 70 -10.10 -7.02 3.00
CA MET A 70 -9.04 -6.33 3.72
C MET A 70 -8.29 -7.32 4.60
N GLN A 71 -6.99 -7.37 4.45
CA GLN A 71 -6.10 -8.17 5.29
C GLN A 71 -5.32 -7.24 6.20
N VAL A 72 -5.28 -7.53 7.50
CA VAL A 72 -4.58 -6.73 8.51
C VAL A 72 -3.75 -7.66 9.39
N ASN A 73 -2.47 -7.37 9.56
CA ASN A 73 -1.62 -8.12 10.49
C ASN A 73 -1.60 -7.48 11.90
N SER A 74 -0.94 -8.12 12.84
CA SER A 74 -0.89 -7.67 14.24
C SER A 74 -0.16 -6.35 14.46
N SER A 75 0.70 -5.93 13.56
CA SER A 75 1.39 -4.63 13.60
C SER A 75 0.62 -3.50 12.89
N GLY A 76 -0.65 -3.74 12.50
CA GLY A 76 -1.49 -2.75 11.84
C GLY A 76 -1.14 -2.50 10.38
N CYS A 77 -0.22 -3.26 9.78
CA CYS A 77 -0.02 -3.23 8.33
C CYS A 77 -1.20 -3.90 7.64
N TRP A 78 -1.64 -3.35 6.52
CA TRP A 78 -2.84 -3.84 5.86
C TRP A 78 -2.74 -3.82 4.34
N SER A 79 -3.56 -4.66 3.70
CA SER A 79 -3.79 -4.63 2.26
C SER A 79 -5.28 -4.65 1.95
N LEU A 80 -5.66 -3.96 0.87
CA LEU A 80 -7.02 -3.91 0.34
C LEU A 80 -6.99 -4.11 -1.17
N GLY A 81 -7.96 -4.84 -1.69
CA GLY A 81 -8.12 -5.13 -3.12
C GLY A 81 -9.24 -6.15 -3.33
N PRO A 82 -9.49 -6.63 -4.55
CA PRO A 82 -10.55 -7.59 -4.83
C PRO A 82 -10.28 -8.96 -4.16
N SER A 83 -11.34 -9.74 -3.93
CA SER A 83 -11.23 -11.14 -3.45
C SER A 83 -10.83 -12.12 -4.55
N ALA A 84 -11.14 -11.74 -5.79
CA ALA A 84 -10.77 -12.50 -6.98
C ALA A 84 -10.41 -11.53 -8.09
N ILE A 85 -9.41 -11.90 -8.87
CA ILE A 85 -8.89 -11.11 -9.99
C ILE A 85 -9.01 -11.90 -11.29
N THR A 86 -9.08 -11.15 -12.37
CA THR A 86 -8.80 -11.69 -13.70
C THR A 86 -7.33 -11.47 -14.04
N PRO A 87 -6.74 -12.18 -15.00
CA PRO A 87 -5.37 -11.88 -15.43
C PRO A 87 -5.24 -10.49 -16.06
N LEU A 88 -6.35 -9.83 -16.36
CA LEU A 88 -6.37 -8.61 -17.16
C LEU A 88 -6.13 -7.33 -16.37
N ALA A 89 -6.81 -7.17 -15.22
CA ALA A 89 -6.65 -5.94 -14.43
C ALA A 89 -7.05 -6.15 -12.97
N TRP A 90 -6.31 -5.50 -12.06
CA TRP A 90 -6.69 -5.39 -10.65
C TRP A 90 -5.93 -4.24 -9.98
N VAL A 91 -6.44 -3.79 -8.84
CA VAL A 91 -5.80 -2.76 -8.03
C VAL A 91 -5.60 -3.31 -6.63
N GLY A 92 -4.38 -3.18 -6.11
CA GLY A 92 -4.05 -3.44 -4.71
C GLY A 92 -3.57 -2.18 -4.02
N GLU A 93 -4.04 -1.95 -2.80
CA GLU A 93 -3.53 -0.93 -1.91
C GLU A 93 -2.93 -1.60 -0.68
N LEU A 94 -1.71 -1.20 -0.31
CA LEU A 94 -0.98 -1.74 0.83
C LEU A 94 -0.46 -0.61 1.70
N SER A 95 -0.39 -0.87 3.00
CA SER A 95 0.08 0.08 4.00
C SER A 95 0.96 -0.59 5.04
N VAL A 96 2.08 0.02 5.34
CA VAL A 96 2.92 -0.29 6.49
C VAL A 96 3.05 0.95 7.37
N VAL A 97 2.96 0.75 8.68
CA VAL A 97 2.95 1.83 9.66
C VAL A 97 3.95 1.53 10.77
N HIS A 98 4.68 2.57 11.19
CA HIS A 98 5.58 2.51 12.34
C HIS A 98 5.58 3.86 13.06
N GLY A 99 5.11 3.88 14.30
CA GLY A 99 5.01 5.10 15.10
C GLY A 99 4.19 6.19 14.40
N GLU A 100 4.82 7.31 14.15
CA GLU A 100 4.19 8.50 13.55
C GLU A 100 4.30 8.53 12.02
N GLU A 101 4.89 7.49 11.41
CA GLU A 101 5.10 7.44 9.98
C GLU A 101 4.38 6.25 9.33
N ARG A 102 3.97 6.45 8.10
CA ARG A 102 3.31 5.42 7.30
C ARG A 102 3.77 5.50 5.85
N ARG A 103 3.93 4.33 5.23
CA ARG A 103 4.17 4.18 3.81
C ARG A 103 3.03 3.38 3.21
N ARG A 104 2.53 3.84 2.07
CA ARG A 104 1.49 3.12 1.33
C ARG A 104 1.87 3.01 -0.14
N VAL A 105 1.29 2.03 -0.79
CA VAL A 105 1.37 1.88 -2.24
C VAL A 105 0.01 1.50 -2.80
N VAL A 106 -0.37 2.13 -3.91
CA VAL A 106 -1.48 1.68 -4.75
C VAL A 106 -0.88 1.22 -6.06
N ALA A 107 -0.97 -0.09 -6.34
CA ALA A 107 -0.49 -0.68 -7.58
C ALA A 107 -1.68 -1.07 -8.45
N ARG A 108 -1.73 -0.53 -9.65
CA ARG A 108 -2.70 -0.89 -10.68
C ARG A 108 -2.03 -1.78 -11.71
N HIS A 109 -2.54 -3.00 -11.82
CA HIS A 109 -2.15 -3.96 -12.85
C HIS A 109 -3.17 -3.89 -13.98
N GLY A 110 -2.70 -3.68 -15.20
CA GLY A 110 -3.49 -3.58 -16.42
C GLY A 110 -3.44 -4.84 -17.25
N PHE A 111 -3.85 -4.71 -18.51
CA PHE A 111 -3.93 -5.82 -19.45
C PHE A 111 -2.55 -6.39 -19.85
N HIS A 112 -1.52 -5.57 -19.85
CA HIS A 112 -0.17 -5.90 -20.31
C HIS A 112 0.90 -5.59 -19.27
N GLY A 113 0.59 -5.84 -17.99
CA GLY A 113 1.50 -5.62 -16.89
C GLY A 113 1.07 -4.45 -16.00
N LEU A 114 2.04 -3.71 -15.49
CA LEU A 114 1.84 -2.66 -14.52
C LEU A 114 1.45 -1.34 -15.19
N ASP A 115 0.22 -0.85 -14.91
CA ASP A 115 -0.26 0.41 -15.48
C ASP A 115 0.21 1.63 -14.69
N GLN A 116 0.11 1.57 -13.38
CA GLN A 116 0.39 2.72 -12.52
C GLN A 116 0.75 2.28 -11.11
N VAL A 117 1.69 2.99 -10.53
CA VAL A 117 2.00 2.90 -9.10
C VAL A 117 1.88 4.28 -8.48
N VAL A 118 1.20 4.36 -7.35
CA VAL A 118 1.20 5.56 -6.51
C VAL A 118 1.87 5.20 -5.20
N TYR A 119 3.02 5.78 -4.94
CA TYR A 119 3.72 5.67 -3.68
C TYR A 119 3.28 6.81 -2.76
N ILE A 120 3.04 6.52 -1.47
CA ILE A 120 2.46 7.49 -0.55
C ILE A 120 3.29 7.52 0.72
N VAL A 121 3.77 8.70 1.06
CA VAL A 121 4.48 8.99 2.30
C VAL A 121 3.57 9.81 3.20
N GLU A 122 3.35 9.36 4.42
CA GLU A 122 2.47 10.03 5.37
C GLU A 122 3.12 10.11 6.74
N THR A 123 2.86 11.23 7.43
CA THR A 123 3.21 11.45 8.83
C THR A 123 2.00 11.91 9.61
N ARG A 124 1.96 11.65 10.92
CA ARG A 124 0.90 12.21 11.75
C ARG A 124 0.95 13.73 11.73
N GLN A 125 -0.20 14.37 11.93
CA GLN A 125 -0.40 15.80 11.70
C GLN A 125 0.61 16.70 12.43
N ASP A 126 1.02 16.31 13.62
CA ASP A 126 1.91 17.11 14.47
C ASP A 126 3.40 16.83 14.20
N SER A 127 3.70 15.93 13.28
CA SER A 127 5.06 15.61 12.85
C SER A 127 5.43 16.35 11.57
N GLU A 128 6.71 16.64 11.37
CA GLU A 128 7.19 17.23 10.11
C GLU A 128 6.97 16.25 8.94
N PRO A 129 6.47 16.74 7.79
CA PRO A 129 6.29 15.89 6.61
C PRO A 129 7.62 15.31 6.13
N VAL A 130 7.66 14.00 5.91
CA VAL A 130 8.87 13.26 5.47
C VAL A 130 8.85 13.00 3.95
N ALA A 131 8.07 13.75 3.18
CA ALA A 131 8.08 13.60 1.73
C ALA A 131 9.46 13.99 1.16
N PRO A 132 10.03 13.17 0.26
CA PRO A 132 11.32 13.47 -0.36
C PRO A 132 11.34 14.85 -1.02
N ALA A 133 12.39 15.63 -0.76
CA ALA A 133 12.52 16.99 -1.30
C ALA A 133 12.78 17.00 -2.82
N GLN A 134 13.40 15.93 -3.34
CA GLN A 134 13.70 15.75 -4.75
C GLN A 134 12.70 14.80 -5.40
N PRO A 135 12.45 14.90 -6.72
CA PRO A 135 11.66 13.91 -7.42
C PRO A 135 12.20 12.50 -7.22
N LEU A 136 11.28 11.54 -6.97
CA LEU A 136 11.66 10.16 -6.75
C LEU A 136 12.15 9.51 -8.03
N GLN A 137 13.21 8.74 -7.89
CA GLN A 137 13.71 7.82 -8.90
C GLN A 137 13.99 6.48 -8.21
N CYS A 138 13.12 5.50 -8.41
CA CYS A 138 13.28 4.19 -7.81
C CYS A 138 14.51 3.48 -8.37
N THR A 139 15.31 2.88 -7.51
CA THR A 139 16.19 1.80 -7.95
C THR A 139 15.36 0.54 -8.18
N THR A 140 15.76 -0.29 -9.13
CA THR A 140 14.99 -1.47 -9.52
C THR A 140 15.87 -2.71 -9.54
N ARG A 141 15.31 -3.83 -9.08
CA ARG A 141 15.91 -5.16 -9.21
C ARG A 141 14.85 -6.19 -9.53
N THR A 142 15.26 -7.32 -10.09
CA THR A 142 14.36 -8.44 -10.36
C THR A 142 14.60 -9.55 -9.33
N SER A 143 13.53 -10.15 -8.83
CA SER A 143 13.55 -11.32 -7.97
C SER A 143 12.49 -12.32 -8.45
N GLY A 144 12.92 -13.40 -9.11
CA GLY A 144 12.02 -14.37 -9.72
C GLY A 144 11.08 -13.71 -10.72
N ASN A 145 9.78 -13.80 -10.45
CA ASN A 145 8.72 -13.22 -11.28
C ASN A 145 8.40 -11.75 -10.94
N TRP A 146 9.09 -11.18 -9.97
CA TRP A 146 8.77 -9.88 -9.40
C TRP A 146 9.78 -8.82 -9.80
N VAL A 147 9.32 -7.59 -9.95
CA VAL A 147 10.16 -6.41 -9.99
C VAL A 147 10.07 -5.74 -8.62
N ILE A 148 11.21 -5.43 -8.03
CA ILE A 148 11.28 -4.72 -6.76
C ILE A 148 11.76 -3.31 -7.04
N TRP A 149 10.92 -2.34 -6.70
CA TRP A 149 11.25 -0.93 -6.76
C TRP A 149 11.58 -0.42 -5.35
N GLN A 150 12.62 0.40 -5.25
CA GLN A 150 13.03 1.03 -4.01
C GLN A 150 12.92 2.56 -4.17
N PRO A 151 11.79 3.16 -3.73
CA PRO A 151 11.57 4.61 -3.80
C PRO A 151 12.38 5.39 -2.76
N GLU A 152 12.66 4.80 -1.62
CA GLU A 152 13.47 5.36 -0.54
C GLU A 152 14.43 4.29 0.00
N PRO A 153 15.54 4.67 0.68
CA PRO A 153 16.36 3.72 1.42
C PRO A 153 15.47 2.88 2.36
N HIS A 154 15.64 1.57 2.32
CA HIS A 154 14.93 0.61 3.19
C HIS A 154 13.41 0.46 2.95
N VAL A 155 12.85 1.07 1.89
CA VAL A 155 11.47 0.82 1.46
C VAL A 155 11.48 0.11 0.12
N GLU A 156 10.76 -1.01 0.03
CA GLU A 156 10.69 -1.82 -1.18
C GLU A 156 9.23 -2.09 -1.56
N LEU A 157 8.95 -1.95 -2.85
CA LEU A 157 7.69 -2.29 -3.49
C LEU A 157 7.90 -3.54 -4.34
N LEU A 158 7.21 -4.62 -4.01
CA LEU A 158 7.20 -5.84 -4.82
C LEU A 158 6.03 -5.76 -5.79
N LEU A 159 6.31 -5.82 -7.07
CA LEU A 159 5.35 -5.57 -8.13
C LEU A 159 5.42 -6.68 -9.19
N ASP A 160 4.26 -7.02 -9.75
CA ASP A 160 4.17 -7.91 -10.91
C ASP A 160 4.05 -7.08 -12.20
N ALA A 161 5.14 -6.95 -12.91
CA ALA A 161 5.19 -6.20 -14.17
C ALA A 161 5.01 -7.10 -15.42
N ARG A 162 4.69 -8.38 -15.23
CA ARG A 162 4.54 -9.33 -16.35
C ARG A 162 3.23 -9.09 -17.12
N ASP A 163 3.23 -9.46 -18.38
CA ASP A 163 2.01 -9.73 -19.16
C ASP A 163 1.45 -11.10 -18.72
N ARG A 164 0.56 -11.06 -17.71
CA ARG A 164 0.06 -12.27 -17.05
C ARG A 164 -0.96 -13.01 -17.91
N GLN A 165 -0.88 -14.33 -17.83
CA GLN A 165 -1.80 -15.25 -18.51
C GLN A 165 -2.71 -15.95 -17.50
N MET A 166 -3.75 -16.59 -18.00
CA MET A 166 -4.57 -17.50 -17.18
C MET A 166 -3.68 -18.57 -16.55
N GLY A 167 -3.81 -18.76 -15.25
CA GLY A 167 -3.00 -19.73 -14.50
C GLY A 167 -1.76 -19.12 -13.84
N ASP A 168 -1.45 -17.85 -14.08
CA ASP A 168 -0.38 -17.17 -13.37
C ASP A 168 -0.85 -16.68 -12.00
N SER A 169 -0.13 -17.10 -10.96
CA SER A 169 -0.24 -16.44 -9.65
C SER A 169 0.37 -15.04 -9.70
N THR A 170 -0.10 -14.13 -8.84
CA THR A 170 0.43 -12.75 -8.77
C THR A 170 0.48 -12.23 -7.34
N ALA A 171 1.26 -11.19 -7.14
CA ALA A 171 1.35 -10.50 -5.85
C ALA A 171 1.70 -9.03 -6.02
N CYS A 172 1.37 -8.25 -5.00
CA CYS A 172 2.05 -6.98 -4.73
C CYS A 172 2.39 -6.89 -3.25
N GLY A 173 3.49 -6.21 -2.93
CA GLY A 173 4.00 -6.12 -1.57
C GLY A 173 4.58 -4.76 -1.26
N LEU A 174 4.60 -4.45 0.02
CA LEU A 174 5.27 -3.28 0.59
C LEU A 174 6.06 -3.72 1.82
N ARG A 175 7.35 -3.41 1.83
CA ARG A 175 8.26 -3.68 2.94
C ARG A 175 9.00 -2.39 3.32
N TRP A 176 9.08 -2.14 4.61
CA TRP A 176 9.86 -1.04 5.17
C TRP A 176 10.70 -1.56 6.33
N ILE A 177 12.01 -1.36 6.26
CA ILE A 177 12.96 -1.65 7.32
C ILE A 177 13.27 -0.31 8.00
N THR A 178 12.84 -0.15 9.26
CA THR A 178 13.04 1.09 10.00
C THR A 178 14.52 1.32 10.32
N PRO A 179 14.92 2.56 10.67
CA PRO A 179 16.30 2.83 11.11
C PRO A 179 16.75 2.00 12.31
N GLN A 180 15.80 1.48 13.10
CA GLN A 180 16.06 0.59 14.24
C GLN A 180 16.16 -0.89 13.83
N GLY A 181 16.08 -1.20 12.54
CA GLY A 181 16.16 -2.55 11.98
C GLY A 181 14.88 -3.39 12.11
N GLN A 182 13.76 -2.78 12.48
CA GLN A 182 12.47 -3.47 12.50
C GLN A 182 11.89 -3.55 11.09
N THR A 183 11.39 -4.73 10.73
CA THR A 183 10.75 -4.95 9.42
C THR A 183 9.24 -4.89 9.57
N HIS A 184 8.61 -3.98 8.84
CA HIS A 184 7.18 -3.89 8.64
C HIS A 184 6.87 -4.27 7.21
N GLN A 185 6.02 -5.26 7.00
CA GLN A 185 5.67 -5.70 5.64
C GLN A 185 4.25 -6.21 5.56
N ILE A 186 3.73 -6.13 4.36
CA ILE A 186 2.47 -6.74 3.96
C ILE A 186 2.56 -7.15 2.49
N VAL A 187 2.09 -8.34 2.18
CA VAL A 187 2.05 -8.85 0.81
C VAL A 187 0.65 -9.37 0.53
N ARG A 188 0.07 -8.90 -0.56
CA ARG A 188 -1.19 -9.38 -1.09
C ARG A 188 -0.92 -10.33 -2.23
N ARG A 189 -1.43 -11.57 -2.14
CA ARG A 189 -1.17 -12.65 -3.10
C ARG A 189 -2.47 -13.19 -3.65
N TYR A 190 -2.41 -13.61 -4.92
CA TYR A 190 -3.48 -14.33 -5.58
C TYR A 190 -2.92 -15.61 -6.18
N ASP A 191 -3.64 -16.69 -6.00
CA ASP A 191 -3.29 -18.00 -6.55
C ASP A 191 -3.42 -18.06 -8.08
N ALA A 192 -3.09 -19.21 -8.66
CA ALA A 192 -3.18 -19.44 -10.10
C ALA A 192 -4.64 -19.38 -10.66
N ASN A 193 -5.65 -19.46 -9.79
CA ASN A 193 -7.05 -19.28 -10.15
C ASN A 193 -7.52 -17.83 -9.96
N GLY A 194 -6.64 -16.94 -9.49
CA GLY A 194 -6.93 -15.54 -9.24
C GLY A 194 -7.62 -15.26 -7.91
N TYR A 195 -7.69 -16.22 -6.98
CA TYR A 195 -8.30 -16.00 -5.68
C TYR A 195 -7.28 -15.47 -4.66
N LEU A 196 -7.77 -14.56 -3.80
CA LEU A 196 -6.97 -13.99 -2.71
C LEU A 196 -6.51 -15.09 -1.74
N GLU A 197 -5.20 -15.20 -1.55
CA GLU A 197 -4.61 -16.07 -0.56
C GLU A 197 -4.65 -15.46 0.85
N PRO A 198 -4.71 -16.28 1.91
CA PRO A 198 -4.53 -15.80 3.28
C PRO A 198 -3.19 -15.08 3.47
N LEU A 199 -3.13 -14.17 4.47
CA LEU A 199 -1.85 -13.58 4.88
C LEU A 199 -0.83 -14.68 5.20
N SER A 200 0.38 -14.49 4.73
CA SER A 200 1.49 -15.42 4.93
C SER A 200 2.76 -14.64 5.20
N ASP A 201 3.56 -15.14 6.15
CA ASP A 201 4.90 -14.62 6.47
C ASP A 201 5.98 -15.19 5.54
N ALA A 202 5.60 -15.99 4.52
CA ALA A 202 6.55 -16.54 3.57
C ALA A 202 7.30 -15.42 2.84
N ASP A 203 8.62 -15.48 2.91
CA ASP A 203 9.49 -14.53 2.23
C ASP A 203 9.41 -14.72 0.71
N ILE A 204 9.13 -13.64 -0.01
CA ILE A 204 9.13 -13.60 -1.47
C ILE A 204 10.01 -12.46 -2.02
N TRP A 205 10.77 -11.82 -1.15
CA TRP A 205 11.58 -10.66 -1.51
C TRP A 205 12.95 -11.01 -2.11
N GLY A 206 13.40 -12.26 -1.91
CA GLY A 206 14.65 -12.81 -2.45
C GLY A 206 15.90 -12.29 -1.76
#